data_25a198159239c4b6383480d4f5a384c1
#
_entry.id   25a198159239c4b6383480d4f5a384c1
#
_cell.length_a   1.000
_cell.length_b   1.000
_cell.length_c   1.000
_cell.angle_alpha   90.00
_cell.angle_beta   90.00
_cell.angle_gamma   90.00
#
_symmetry.space_group_name_H-M   'P 1'
#
loop_
_entity.id
_entity.type
_entity.pdbx_description
1 polymer ?
#
loop_
_entity_poly.entity_id
_entity_poly.type
_entity_poly.pdbx_seq_one_letter_code
_entity_poly.pdbx_strand_id
1 'polypeptide(L)'
;MIERGDIRWFRFAHPDKRRPVLVLGRPDVLPALSQVPVIPLSTQFRGLSWEVPLGPKDGLPSPCVLKPEWIRIVERSYLGPLIASLPEDKFSQIRAALIDVLGLRE
;
A
#
# COMPACT_ATOMS: atom_id res chain seq x y z
N MET A 1 -13.19 -2.03 10.34
CA MET A 1 -12.62 -3.32 9.94
C MET A 1 -11.61 -3.13 8.82
N ILE A 2 -10.46 -3.77 8.93
CA ILE A 2 -9.38 -3.60 7.96
C ILE A 2 -9.55 -4.60 6.83
N GLU A 3 -9.51 -4.13 5.59
CA GLU A 3 -9.75 -4.96 4.41
C GLU A 3 -8.65 -4.75 3.39
N ARG A 4 -8.44 -5.79 2.56
CA ARG A 4 -7.53 -5.72 1.44
C ARG A 4 -7.94 -4.58 0.51
N GLY A 5 -6.97 -3.75 0.15
CA GLY A 5 -7.23 -2.59 -0.70
C GLY A 5 -7.48 -1.31 0.07
N ASP A 6 -7.64 -1.38 1.39
CA ASP A 6 -7.73 -0.17 2.20
C ASP A 6 -6.45 0.64 2.06
N ILE A 7 -6.58 1.96 1.91
CA ILE A 7 -5.46 2.87 2.05
C ILE A 7 -5.71 3.62 3.34
N ARG A 8 -4.77 3.48 4.28
CA ARG A 8 -4.92 4.03 5.62
C ARG A 8 -3.69 4.80 6.03
N TRP A 9 -3.85 5.74 6.94
CA TRP A 9 -2.72 6.45 7.53
C TRP A 9 -1.92 5.50 8.41
N PHE A 10 -0.60 5.65 8.37
CA PHE A 10 0.30 4.91 9.25
C PHE A 10 1.46 5.83 9.64
N ARG A 11 1.79 5.83 10.94
CA ARG A 11 2.88 6.66 11.44
C ARG A 11 4.13 5.79 11.57
N PHE A 12 5.11 6.08 10.73
CA PHE A 12 6.38 5.39 10.78
C PHE A 12 7.25 5.95 11.89
N ALA A 13 8.30 5.19 12.28
CA ALA A 13 9.23 5.63 13.29
C ALA A 13 9.99 6.86 12.81
N HIS A 14 10.40 7.69 13.78
CA HIS A 14 11.21 8.87 13.49
C HIS A 14 12.46 8.46 12.69
N PRO A 15 12.90 9.24 11.70
CA PRO A 15 12.40 10.57 11.32
C PRO A 15 11.24 10.54 10.32
N ASP A 16 10.76 9.38 9.96
CA ASP A 16 9.66 9.27 9.01
C ASP A 16 8.40 9.90 9.57
N LYS A 17 7.54 10.31 8.65
CA LYS A 17 6.28 10.94 8.98
C LYS A 17 5.14 9.95 8.84
N ARG A 18 3.95 10.42 9.19
CA ARG A 18 2.72 9.75 8.84
C ARG A 18 2.57 9.75 7.32
N ARG A 19 2.27 8.60 6.76
CA ARG A 19 2.02 8.50 5.31
C ARG A 19 0.99 7.42 5.04
N PRO A 20 0.33 7.48 3.87
CA PRO A 20 -0.62 6.43 3.51
C PRO A 20 0.08 5.11 3.24
N VAL A 21 -0.61 4.02 3.58
CA VAL A 21 -0.16 2.67 3.23
C VAL A 21 -1.34 1.89 2.65
N LEU A 22 -1.04 1.03 1.68
CA LEU A 22 -2.02 0.13 1.07
C LEU A 22 -1.97 -1.21 1.79
N VAL A 23 -3.12 -1.67 2.26
CA VAL A 23 -3.23 -2.96 2.95
C VAL A 23 -3.35 -4.09 1.93
N LEU A 24 -2.51 -5.10 2.09
CA LEU A 24 -2.50 -6.30 1.26
C LEU A 24 -2.93 -7.51 2.10
N GLY A 25 -3.04 -8.64 1.43
CA GLY A 25 -3.37 -9.90 2.07
C GLY A 25 -4.63 -10.50 1.48
N ARG A 26 -4.71 -11.83 1.48
CA ARG A 26 -5.92 -12.51 1.02
C ARG A 26 -7.08 -12.15 1.93
N PRO A 27 -8.27 -11.84 1.37
CA PRO A 27 -9.41 -11.43 2.21
C PRO A 27 -9.80 -12.47 3.26
N ASP A 28 -9.64 -13.76 2.98
CA ASP A 28 -9.99 -14.82 3.92
C ASP A 28 -8.96 -15.02 5.02
N VAL A 29 -7.72 -14.55 4.81
CA VAL A 29 -6.63 -14.70 5.79
C VAL A 29 -6.44 -13.44 6.61
N LEU A 30 -6.65 -12.28 5.99
CA LEU A 30 -6.36 -10.99 6.60
C LEU A 30 -7.00 -10.79 7.98
N PRO A 31 -8.26 -11.21 8.22
CA PRO A 31 -8.84 -11.03 9.54
C PRO A 31 -8.13 -11.77 10.68
N ALA A 32 -7.39 -12.83 10.36
CA ALA A 32 -6.67 -13.61 11.36
C ALA A 32 -5.28 -13.08 11.68
N LEU A 33 -4.80 -12.08 10.92
CA LEU A 33 -3.43 -11.61 11.07
C LEU A 33 -3.36 -10.45 12.05
N SER A 34 -2.49 -10.55 13.04
CA SER A 34 -2.16 -9.42 13.93
C SER A 34 -1.15 -8.48 13.27
N GLN A 35 -0.34 -9.02 12.37
CA GLN A 35 0.59 -8.23 11.56
C GLN A 35 0.21 -8.39 10.11
N VAL A 36 0.12 -7.27 9.39
CA VAL A 36 -0.41 -7.26 8.03
C VAL A 36 0.60 -6.65 7.06
N PRO A 37 0.63 -7.16 5.83
CA PRO A 37 1.52 -6.59 4.81
C PRO A 37 0.94 -5.30 4.25
N VAL A 38 1.79 -4.30 4.09
CA VAL A 38 1.38 -3.02 3.53
C VAL A 38 2.44 -2.51 2.56
N ILE A 39 2.01 -1.66 1.63
CA ILE A 39 2.91 -0.95 0.74
C ILE A 39 2.75 0.55 1.01
N PRO A 40 3.81 1.23 1.42
CA PRO A 40 3.75 2.68 1.63
C PRO A 40 3.60 3.46 0.33
N LEU A 41 2.97 4.62 0.43
CA LEU A 41 2.88 5.59 -0.66
C LEU A 41 3.77 6.79 -0.34
N SER A 42 4.20 7.48 -1.38
CA SER A 42 5.06 8.66 -1.27
C SER A 42 4.61 9.72 -2.26
N THR A 43 4.88 10.98 -1.95
CA THR A 43 4.65 12.06 -2.90
C THR A 43 5.82 12.25 -3.85
N GLN A 44 6.92 11.54 -3.64
CA GLN A 44 8.12 11.66 -4.46
C GLN A 44 8.15 10.60 -5.55
N PHE A 45 7.97 11.05 -6.79
CA PHE A 45 8.05 10.19 -7.96
C PHE A 45 9.50 10.11 -8.41
N ARG A 46 9.99 8.89 -8.66
CA ARG A 46 11.35 8.68 -9.16
C ARG A 46 11.37 8.19 -10.60
N GLY A 47 10.20 7.92 -11.18
CA GLY A 47 10.10 7.42 -12.54
C GLY A 47 10.52 5.99 -12.71
N LEU A 48 10.44 5.20 -11.65
CA LEU A 48 10.82 3.79 -11.70
C LEU A 48 9.67 2.98 -12.30
N SER A 49 10.02 1.92 -13.04
CA SER A 49 9.02 1.18 -13.81
C SER A 49 7.98 0.48 -12.93
N TRP A 50 8.31 0.18 -11.68
CA TRP A 50 7.38 -0.50 -10.76
C TRP A 50 6.59 0.46 -9.89
N GLU A 51 6.78 1.76 -10.02
CA GLU A 51 5.97 2.72 -9.28
C GLU A 51 4.56 2.76 -9.87
N VAL A 52 3.56 2.82 -8.99
CA VAL A 52 2.16 2.84 -9.40
C VAL A 52 1.56 4.18 -8.99
N PRO A 53 1.29 5.09 -9.96
CA PRO A 53 0.72 6.40 -9.62
C PRO A 53 -0.72 6.26 -9.14
N LEU A 54 -1.05 7.01 -8.10
CA LEU A 54 -2.41 7.13 -7.56
C LEU A 54 -2.66 8.60 -7.25
N GLY A 55 -3.93 8.97 -7.18
CA GLY A 55 -4.24 10.37 -6.94
C GLY A 55 -5.70 10.60 -6.57
N PRO A 56 -6.18 11.84 -6.73
CA PRO A 56 -7.55 12.17 -6.32
C PRO A 56 -8.64 11.31 -6.94
N LYS A 57 -8.45 10.84 -8.17
CA LYS A 57 -9.43 9.95 -8.80
C LYS A 57 -9.50 8.59 -8.11
N ASP A 58 -8.50 8.26 -7.31
CA ASP A 58 -8.45 7.02 -6.54
C ASP A 58 -8.85 7.26 -5.08
N GLY A 59 -9.28 8.47 -4.75
CA GLY A 59 -9.72 8.82 -3.42
C GLY A 59 -8.66 9.42 -2.52
N LEU A 60 -7.48 9.73 -3.06
CA LEU A 60 -6.39 10.30 -2.28
C LEU A 60 -6.42 11.82 -2.30
N PRO A 61 -5.92 12.48 -1.25
CA PRO A 61 -5.97 13.95 -1.20
C PRO A 61 -5.08 14.63 -2.22
N SER A 62 -4.03 13.97 -2.69
CA SER A 62 -3.10 14.56 -3.66
C SER A 62 -2.42 13.46 -4.46
N PRO A 63 -1.79 13.80 -5.60
CA PRO A 63 -1.04 12.80 -6.36
C PRO A 63 0.07 12.17 -5.53
N CYS A 64 0.22 10.87 -5.65
CA CYS A 64 1.27 10.13 -4.97
C CYS A 64 1.58 8.86 -5.75
N VAL A 65 2.56 8.11 -5.28
CA VAL A 65 3.01 6.90 -5.94
C VAL A 65 3.14 5.78 -4.93
N LEU A 66 2.63 4.63 -5.28
CA LEU A 66 2.81 3.41 -4.50
C LEU A 66 4.23 2.91 -4.70
N LYS A 67 4.89 2.53 -3.60
CA LYS A 67 6.29 2.11 -3.60
C LYS A 67 6.39 0.63 -3.25
N PRO A 68 6.20 -0.28 -4.22
CA PRO A 68 6.23 -1.72 -3.92
C PRO A 68 7.54 -2.19 -3.30
N GLU A 69 8.65 -1.54 -3.62
CA GLU A 69 9.95 -1.89 -3.05
C GLU A 69 10.03 -1.62 -1.54
N TRP A 70 9.07 -0.86 -1.00
CA TRP A 70 9.02 -0.55 0.43
C TRP A 70 8.05 -1.46 1.19
N ILE A 71 7.56 -2.53 0.56
CA ILE A 71 6.63 -3.45 1.21
C ILE A 71 7.17 -3.88 2.57
N ARG A 72 6.29 -3.92 3.56
CA ARG A 72 6.67 -4.30 4.92
C ARG A 72 5.48 -4.86 5.68
N ILE A 73 5.77 -5.43 6.83
CA ILE A 73 4.77 -5.99 7.74
C ILE A 73 4.62 -5.03 8.90
N VAL A 74 3.39 -4.66 9.24
CA VAL A 74 3.12 -3.75 10.36
C VAL A 74 2.06 -4.34 11.27
N GLU A 75 2.05 -3.89 12.53
CA GLU A 75 1.00 -4.26 13.48
C GLU A 75 -0.34 -3.70 13.03
N ARG A 76 -1.35 -4.56 12.96
CA ARG A 76 -2.71 -4.16 12.59
C ARG A 76 -3.22 -3.01 13.46
N SER A 77 -2.95 -3.08 14.76
CA SER A 77 -3.45 -2.09 15.70
C SER A 77 -2.91 -0.69 15.48
N TYR A 78 -1.83 -0.55 14.71
CA TYR A 78 -1.23 0.75 14.45
C TYR A 78 -1.74 1.39 13.16
N LEU A 79 -2.59 0.69 12.41
CA LEU A 79 -3.21 1.28 11.22
C LEU A 79 -4.23 2.33 11.65
N GLY A 80 -4.15 3.48 11.04
CA GLY A 80 -5.00 4.62 11.36
C GLY A 80 -6.24 4.69 10.49
N PRO A 81 -6.82 5.89 10.38
CA PRO A 81 -8.09 6.08 9.68
C PRO A 81 -8.01 5.70 8.20
N LEU A 82 -9.14 5.25 7.68
CA LEU A 82 -9.30 4.94 6.26
C LEU A 82 -9.24 6.22 5.43
N ILE A 83 -8.46 6.19 4.36
CA ILE A 83 -8.38 7.30 3.40
C ILE A 83 -9.20 6.96 2.16
N ALA A 84 -9.03 5.76 1.63
CA ALA A 84 -9.66 5.33 0.40
C ALA A 84 -9.67 3.81 0.33
N SER A 85 -10.50 3.28 -0.58
CA SER A 85 -10.55 1.85 -0.87
C SER A 85 -10.21 1.66 -2.34
N LEU A 86 -9.13 0.94 -2.61
CA LEU A 86 -8.67 0.75 -3.97
C LEU A 86 -9.49 -0.33 -4.65
N PRO A 87 -10.00 -0.08 -5.87
CA PRO A 87 -10.79 -1.10 -6.57
C PRO A 87 -9.95 -2.29 -7.01
N GLU A 88 -10.61 -3.44 -7.13
CA GLU A 88 -9.91 -4.69 -7.48
C GLU A 88 -9.18 -4.62 -8.81
N ASP A 89 -9.68 -3.85 -9.76
CA ASP A 89 -9.05 -3.76 -11.08
C ASP A 89 -7.67 -3.10 -11.03
N LYS A 90 -7.37 -2.35 -9.97
CA LYS A 90 -6.04 -1.78 -9.80
C LYS A 90 -5.01 -2.84 -9.36
N PHE A 91 -5.48 -3.94 -8.80
CA PHE A 91 -4.56 -4.93 -8.25
C PHE A 91 -3.75 -5.68 -9.30
N SER A 92 -4.22 -5.74 -10.54
CA SER A 92 -3.41 -6.36 -11.60
C SER A 92 -2.11 -5.60 -11.80
N GLN A 93 -2.18 -4.27 -11.76
CA GLN A 93 -1.00 -3.42 -11.90
C GLN A 93 -0.07 -3.54 -10.70
N ILE A 94 -0.65 -3.60 -9.50
CA ILE A 94 0.11 -3.74 -8.27
C ILE A 94 0.80 -5.11 -8.22
N ARG A 95 0.09 -6.17 -8.62
CA ARG A 95 0.66 -7.50 -8.67
C ARG A 95 1.86 -7.54 -9.60
N ALA A 96 1.74 -6.96 -10.80
CA ALA A 96 2.83 -6.93 -11.75
C ALA A 96 4.04 -6.21 -11.18
N ALA A 97 3.81 -5.09 -10.49
CA ALA A 97 4.87 -4.32 -9.89
C ALA A 97 5.59 -5.09 -8.78
N LEU A 98 4.83 -5.81 -7.95
CA LEU A 98 5.41 -6.62 -6.88
C LEU A 98 6.23 -7.79 -7.43
N ILE A 99 5.70 -8.47 -8.43
CA ILE A 99 6.42 -9.58 -9.07
C ILE A 99 7.75 -9.08 -9.63
N ASP A 100 7.71 -7.92 -10.25
CA ASP A 100 8.90 -7.32 -10.87
C ASP A 100 9.94 -6.94 -9.82
N VAL A 101 9.56 -6.09 -8.86
CA VAL A 101 10.53 -5.53 -7.93
C VAL A 101 11.02 -6.56 -6.91
N LEU A 102 10.21 -7.55 -6.56
CA LEU A 102 10.61 -8.59 -5.63
C LEU A 102 11.32 -9.75 -6.30
N GLY A 103 11.44 -9.72 -7.63
CA GLY A 103 12.14 -10.75 -8.35
C GLY A 103 11.43 -12.10 -8.36
N LEU A 104 10.10 -12.09 -8.40
CA LEU A 104 9.31 -13.32 -8.33
C LEU A 104 9.03 -13.93 -9.71
N ARG A 105 9.52 -13.30 -10.76
CA ARG A 105 9.37 -13.81 -12.12
C ARG A 105 10.42 -14.89 -12.36
N GLU A 106 10.00 -15.98 -12.95
CA GLU A 106 10.92 -17.05 -13.31
C GLU A 106 11.72 -16.74 -14.55
#